data_2c753c44c71791890e12dc2c49b09172
#
_entry.id   2c753c44c71791890e12dc2c49b09172
#
_cell.length_a   1.000
_cell.length_b   1.000
_cell.length_c   1.000
_cell.angle_alpha   90.00
_cell.angle_beta   90.00
_cell.angle_gamma   90.00
#
_symmetry.space_group_name_H-M   'P 1'
#
loop_
_entity.id
_entity.type
_entity.pdbx_description
1 polymer ?
#
loop_
_entity_poly.entity_id
_entity_poly.type
_entity_poly.pdbx_seq_one_letter_code
_entity_poly.pdbx_strand_id
1 'polypeptide(L)'
;ECWEDWDLIVNQLAKQEPFHKPGTAQGYHAMTFGFLLGEIIRRVDGRSVGTFFREEIADVFDIDFKIGIRENEFERCAEMIMQKAPINVINFARRIPRWLLPSRIRMIGDTLSSAEYRKAFIEILRSEDQIKNVTAFPNTPQWRKAEIPAANGHGSARGVAKFFSILSNGGSRNGQKLLNKETIDLATTEFSTGPDKVLFQGPYKFGLGYMLDAPLSPIGLENTMFGHTGIGGAAGFGDKVNKIGFAFVNNKQHGIGKLYRTANNLTKSLYKSL
;
A
#
# COMPACT_ATOMS: atom_id res chain seq x y z
N GLU A 1 -19.98 1.44 5.99
CA GLU A 1 -20.38 1.23 7.40
C GLU A 1 -19.49 0.25 8.16
N CYS A 2 -18.88 -0.77 7.54
CA CYS A 2 -18.08 -1.76 8.27
C CYS A 2 -16.65 -1.29 8.59
N TRP A 3 -16.10 -0.31 7.89
CA TRP A 3 -14.70 0.10 8.09
C TRP A 3 -14.41 0.75 9.45
N GLU A 4 -15.43 1.28 10.11
CA GLU A 4 -15.32 1.87 11.44
C GLU A 4 -15.45 0.83 12.56
N ASP A 5 -15.93 -0.38 12.25
CA ASP A 5 -16.10 -1.47 13.21
C ASP A 5 -14.88 -2.41 13.16
N TRP A 6 -13.86 -2.03 13.92
CA TRP A 6 -12.63 -2.81 14.03
C TRP A 6 -12.86 -4.25 14.49
N ASP A 7 -13.68 -4.43 15.52
CA ASP A 7 -13.92 -5.75 16.11
C ASP A 7 -14.67 -6.67 15.16
N LEU A 8 -15.63 -6.13 14.41
CA LEU A 8 -16.32 -6.89 13.38
C LEU A 8 -15.34 -7.43 12.34
N ILE A 9 -14.45 -6.56 11.81
CA ILE A 9 -13.49 -6.96 10.78
C ILE A 9 -12.52 -8.00 11.32
N VAL A 10 -11.92 -7.77 12.48
CA VAL A 10 -10.97 -8.70 13.09
C VAL A 10 -11.60 -10.06 13.39
N ASN A 11 -12.83 -10.07 13.92
CA ASN A 11 -13.57 -11.30 14.21
C ASN A 11 -13.92 -12.08 12.92
N GLN A 12 -14.23 -11.38 11.82
CA GLN A 12 -14.46 -12.04 10.53
C GLN A 12 -13.18 -12.61 9.95
N LEU A 13 -12.07 -11.87 10.03
CA LEU A 13 -10.75 -12.35 9.58
C LEU A 13 -10.29 -13.57 10.37
N ALA A 14 -10.51 -13.59 11.68
CA ALA A 14 -10.14 -14.73 12.53
C ALA A 14 -10.93 -16.02 12.21
N LYS A 15 -12.15 -15.88 11.67
CA LYS A 15 -13.02 -17.02 11.28
C LYS A 15 -12.83 -17.41 9.82
N GLN A 16 -12.14 -16.59 9.03
CA GLN A 16 -12.00 -16.83 7.59
C GLN A 16 -11.05 -17.98 7.32
N GLU A 17 -11.50 -18.93 6.52
CA GLU A 17 -10.65 -19.99 5.99
C GLU A 17 -9.62 -19.40 5.01
N PRO A 18 -8.34 -19.81 5.09
CA PRO A 18 -7.32 -19.36 4.14
C PRO A 18 -7.66 -19.75 2.69
N PHE A 19 -7.48 -18.85 1.73
CA PHE A 19 -7.72 -19.13 0.29
C PHE A 19 -6.78 -20.20 -0.28
N HIS A 20 -5.62 -20.42 0.34
CA HIS A 20 -4.67 -21.46 0.00
C HIS A 20 -3.97 -21.95 1.27
N LYS A 21 -3.38 -23.14 1.19
CA LYS A 21 -2.63 -23.69 2.33
C LYS A 21 -1.52 -22.73 2.75
N PRO A 22 -1.48 -22.31 4.03
CA PRO A 22 -0.44 -21.43 4.54
C PRO A 22 0.97 -21.93 4.22
N GLY A 23 1.89 -21.03 3.88
CA GLY A 23 3.27 -21.34 3.51
C GLY A 23 3.49 -21.85 2.08
N THR A 24 2.44 -22.05 1.27
CA THR A 24 2.58 -22.58 -0.11
C THR A 24 2.57 -21.52 -1.20
N ALA A 25 2.11 -20.33 -0.91
CA ALA A 25 2.05 -19.20 -1.85
C ALA A 25 1.97 -17.90 -1.09
N GLN A 26 2.30 -16.80 -1.76
CA GLN A 26 2.05 -15.46 -1.26
C GLN A 26 0.76 -14.89 -1.85
N GLY A 27 0.05 -14.08 -1.08
CA GLY A 27 -1.12 -13.34 -1.50
C GLY A 27 -1.17 -12.00 -0.79
N TYR A 28 -1.13 -10.92 -1.55
CA TYR A 28 -1.12 -9.56 -1.03
C TYR A 28 -2.44 -9.20 -0.34
N HIS A 29 -2.36 -8.78 0.90
CA HIS A 29 -3.50 -8.33 1.68
C HIS A 29 -3.68 -6.81 1.53
N ALA A 30 -4.35 -6.37 0.50
CA ALA A 30 -4.48 -4.95 0.16
C ALA A 30 -5.11 -4.07 1.26
N MET A 31 -6.07 -4.63 2.00
CA MET A 31 -6.81 -3.93 3.06
C MET A 31 -6.60 -4.61 4.41
N THR A 32 -6.66 -5.92 4.45
CA THR A 32 -6.73 -6.70 5.69
C THR A 32 -5.40 -6.83 6.42
N PHE A 33 -4.26 -6.63 5.74
CA PHE A 33 -2.93 -6.61 6.37
C PHE A 33 -2.86 -5.66 7.57
N GLY A 34 -3.40 -4.44 7.39
CA GLY A 34 -3.40 -3.44 8.45
C GLY A 34 -4.24 -3.83 9.67
N PHE A 35 -5.37 -4.51 9.47
CA PHE A 35 -6.21 -5.01 10.57
C PHE A 35 -5.52 -6.16 11.29
N LEU A 36 -4.87 -7.07 10.59
CA LEU A 36 -4.15 -8.19 11.20
C LEU A 36 -3.00 -7.71 12.09
N LEU A 37 -2.14 -6.83 11.59
CA LEU A 37 -1.03 -6.30 12.37
C LEU A 37 -1.46 -5.27 13.41
N GLY A 38 -2.45 -4.44 13.09
CA GLY A 38 -3.00 -3.47 14.02
C GLY A 38 -3.68 -4.12 15.22
N GLU A 39 -4.31 -5.29 15.04
CA GLU A 39 -4.86 -6.07 16.16
C GLU A 39 -3.77 -6.63 17.08
N ILE A 40 -2.61 -7.00 16.53
CA ILE A 40 -1.46 -7.40 17.37
C ILE A 40 -1.01 -6.22 18.22
N ILE A 41 -0.86 -5.02 17.63
CA ILE A 41 -0.52 -3.80 18.36
C ILE A 41 -1.56 -3.54 19.46
N ARG A 42 -2.85 -3.56 19.13
CA ARG A 42 -3.94 -3.33 20.10
C ARG A 42 -3.90 -4.31 21.28
N ARG A 43 -3.61 -5.57 21.05
CA ARG A 43 -3.51 -6.58 22.11
C ARG A 43 -2.28 -6.46 22.99
N VAL A 44 -1.16 -6.01 22.42
CA VAL A 44 0.11 -5.89 23.14
C VAL A 44 0.20 -4.57 23.89
N ASP A 45 -0.24 -3.48 23.27
CA ASP A 45 -0.07 -2.12 23.77
C ASP A 45 -1.34 -1.53 24.39
N GLY A 46 -2.52 -1.96 23.94
CA GLY A 46 -3.83 -1.48 24.40
C GLY A 46 -4.38 -0.29 23.61
N ARG A 47 -3.56 0.41 22.82
CA ARG A 47 -3.98 1.54 21.98
C ARG A 47 -4.39 1.08 20.60
N SER A 48 -5.21 1.89 19.91
CA SER A 48 -5.45 1.70 18.49
C SER A 48 -4.17 1.96 17.69
N VAL A 49 -4.08 1.39 16.48
CA VAL A 49 -2.89 1.54 15.62
C VAL A 49 -2.64 2.99 15.24
N GLY A 50 -3.70 3.79 15.01
CA GLY A 50 -3.58 5.21 14.71
C GLY A 50 -3.08 6.02 15.91
N THR A 51 -3.55 5.70 17.11
CA THR A 51 -3.08 6.32 18.37
C THR A 51 -1.63 5.93 18.64
N PHE A 52 -1.30 4.63 18.56
CA PHE A 52 0.06 4.15 18.72
C PHE A 52 1.03 4.83 17.75
N PHE A 53 0.69 4.86 16.46
CA PHE A 53 1.53 5.50 15.44
C PHE A 53 1.73 6.99 15.72
N ARG A 54 0.68 7.70 16.11
CA ARG A 54 0.76 9.13 16.43
C ARG A 54 1.72 9.38 17.60
N GLU A 55 1.54 8.67 18.71
CA GLU A 55 2.23 8.95 19.98
C GLU A 55 3.67 8.44 19.99
N GLU A 56 3.93 7.27 19.39
CA GLU A 56 5.27 6.66 19.38
C GLU A 56 6.12 7.08 18.18
N ILE A 57 5.50 7.53 17.10
CA ILE A 57 6.22 7.78 15.85
C ILE A 57 6.00 9.21 15.34
N ALA A 58 4.75 9.58 15.06
CA ALA A 58 4.48 10.82 14.35
C ALA A 58 4.87 12.05 15.18
N ASP A 59 4.43 12.11 16.42
CA ASP A 59 4.72 13.24 17.33
C ASP A 59 6.20 13.26 17.73
N VAL A 60 6.80 12.09 18.01
CA VAL A 60 8.22 11.98 18.40
C VAL A 60 9.16 12.46 17.30
N PHE A 61 8.89 12.13 16.06
CA PHE A 61 9.74 12.44 14.92
C PHE A 61 9.25 13.61 14.06
N ASP A 62 8.19 14.31 14.50
CA ASP A 62 7.56 15.39 13.73
C ASP A 62 7.21 14.92 12.29
N ILE A 63 6.46 13.83 12.19
CA ILE A 63 6.01 13.22 10.93
C ILE A 63 4.55 13.60 10.70
N ASP A 64 4.29 14.39 9.67
CA ASP A 64 2.92 14.74 9.26
C ASP A 64 2.29 13.58 8.50
N PHE A 65 1.86 12.57 9.26
CA PHE A 65 1.15 11.39 8.77
C PHE A 65 0.26 10.82 9.88
N LYS A 66 -0.94 10.36 9.52
CA LYS A 66 -1.96 9.85 10.44
C LYS A 66 -2.72 8.68 9.83
N ILE A 67 -3.16 7.75 10.67
CA ILE A 67 -4.05 6.65 10.32
C ILE A 67 -5.37 6.90 11.07
N GLY A 68 -6.44 7.19 10.32
CA GLY A 68 -7.62 7.81 10.88
C GLY A 68 -7.39 9.26 11.29
N ILE A 69 -8.25 10.17 10.85
CA ILE A 69 -8.15 11.61 11.15
C ILE A 69 -9.44 12.14 11.79
N ARG A 70 -9.30 13.18 12.58
CA ARG A 70 -10.43 13.86 13.24
C ARG A 70 -11.13 14.79 12.26
N GLU A 71 -12.39 15.12 12.52
CA GLU A 71 -13.18 16.01 11.66
C GLU A 71 -12.55 17.39 11.46
N ASN A 72 -11.97 17.95 12.50
CA ASN A 72 -11.28 19.25 12.44
C ASN A 72 -10.01 19.24 11.57
N GLU A 73 -9.62 18.07 11.05
CA GLU A 73 -8.46 17.92 10.17
C GLU A 73 -8.86 17.69 8.70
N PHE A 74 -10.16 17.54 8.43
CA PHE A 74 -10.66 17.25 7.07
C PHE A 74 -10.33 18.37 6.08
N GLU A 75 -10.34 19.61 6.51
CA GLU A 75 -10.00 20.77 5.67
C GLU A 75 -8.53 20.76 5.20
N ARG A 76 -7.64 20.06 5.91
CA ARG A 76 -6.25 19.90 5.52
C ARG A 76 -6.06 18.83 4.43
N CYS A 77 -7.07 18.02 4.18
CA CYS A 77 -6.99 16.91 3.24
C CYS A 77 -7.41 17.35 1.84
N ALA A 78 -6.54 17.14 0.87
CA ALA A 78 -6.90 17.28 -0.52
C ALA A 78 -8.00 16.27 -0.90
N GLU A 79 -8.92 16.69 -1.76
CA GLU A 79 -9.93 15.80 -2.30
C GLU A 79 -9.28 14.77 -3.25
N MET A 80 -9.58 13.49 -3.03
CA MET A 80 -9.10 12.42 -3.89
C MET A 80 -9.94 12.34 -5.17
N ILE A 81 -9.26 12.45 -6.29
CA ILE A 81 -9.85 12.33 -7.63
C ILE A 81 -9.56 10.93 -8.17
N MET A 82 -10.53 10.04 -8.03
CA MET A 82 -10.39 8.65 -8.48
C MET A 82 -10.56 8.54 -10.00
N GLN A 83 -9.79 7.67 -10.63
CA GLN A 83 -9.96 7.32 -12.04
C GLN A 83 -11.08 6.29 -12.17
N LYS A 84 -11.97 6.52 -13.13
CA LYS A 84 -12.96 5.50 -13.51
C LYS A 84 -12.24 4.25 -14.04
N ALA A 85 -12.66 3.08 -13.59
CA ALA A 85 -12.10 1.83 -14.11
C ALA A 85 -12.29 1.78 -15.64
N PRO A 86 -11.28 1.42 -16.42
CA PRO A 86 -11.38 1.39 -17.88
C PRO A 86 -12.13 0.13 -18.36
N ILE A 87 -13.40 0.01 -17.97
CA ILE A 87 -14.26 -1.16 -18.29
C ILE A 87 -14.28 -1.40 -19.82
N ASN A 88 -14.28 -0.33 -20.59
CA ASN A 88 -14.24 -0.42 -22.05
C ASN A 88 -12.93 -1.04 -22.56
N VAL A 89 -11.79 -0.77 -21.92
CA VAL A 89 -10.50 -1.36 -22.28
C VAL A 89 -10.46 -2.85 -21.95
N ILE A 90 -11.01 -3.26 -20.82
CA ILE A 90 -11.12 -4.67 -20.44
C ILE A 90 -12.01 -5.43 -21.44
N ASN A 91 -13.16 -4.88 -21.79
CA ASN A 91 -14.08 -5.47 -22.76
C ASN A 91 -13.48 -5.52 -24.18
N PHE A 92 -12.72 -4.50 -24.57
CA PHE A 92 -11.99 -4.50 -25.83
C PHE A 92 -10.85 -5.53 -25.84
N ALA A 93 -10.07 -5.62 -24.77
CA ALA A 93 -8.98 -6.59 -24.66
C ALA A 93 -9.47 -8.05 -24.76
N ARG A 94 -10.68 -8.35 -24.30
CA ARG A 94 -11.31 -9.67 -24.43
C ARG A 94 -11.59 -10.07 -25.90
N ARG A 95 -11.64 -9.13 -26.83
CA ARG A 95 -11.87 -9.38 -28.27
C ARG A 95 -10.56 -9.59 -29.04
N ILE A 96 -9.41 -9.31 -28.44
CA ILE A 96 -8.11 -9.48 -29.05
C ILE A 96 -7.59 -10.89 -28.77
N PRO A 97 -7.11 -11.63 -29.79
CA PRO A 97 -6.45 -12.92 -29.58
C PRO A 97 -5.36 -12.82 -28.51
N ARG A 98 -5.36 -13.76 -27.56
CA ARG A 98 -4.49 -13.73 -26.37
C ARG A 98 -2.99 -13.56 -26.68
N TRP A 99 -2.54 -14.15 -27.79
CA TRP A 99 -1.13 -14.07 -28.21
C TRP A 99 -0.71 -12.68 -28.71
N LEU A 100 -1.66 -11.84 -29.13
CA LEU A 100 -1.43 -10.45 -29.53
C LEU A 100 -1.44 -9.47 -28.35
N LEU A 101 -1.91 -9.90 -27.18
CA LEU A 101 -1.96 -9.05 -26.01
C LEU A 101 -0.56 -8.90 -25.39
N PRO A 102 -0.15 -7.67 -25.00
CA PRO A 102 1.05 -7.48 -24.19
C PRO A 102 1.02 -8.36 -22.93
N SER A 103 2.18 -8.85 -22.50
CA SER A 103 2.31 -9.78 -21.37
C SER A 103 1.59 -9.29 -20.10
N ARG A 104 1.65 -7.99 -19.82
CA ARG A 104 0.96 -7.35 -18.67
C ARG A 104 -0.57 -7.46 -18.79
N ILE A 105 -1.12 -7.28 -19.98
CA ILE A 105 -2.58 -7.38 -20.21
C ILE A 105 -3.03 -8.83 -20.16
N ARG A 106 -2.23 -9.74 -20.67
CA ARG A 106 -2.48 -11.19 -20.54
C ARG A 106 -2.54 -11.61 -19.07
N MET A 107 -1.55 -11.20 -18.29
CA MET A 107 -1.45 -11.47 -16.86
C MET A 107 -2.67 -10.95 -16.08
N ILE A 108 -3.13 -9.72 -16.37
CA ILE A 108 -4.37 -9.16 -15.79
C ILE A 108 -5.59 -10.00 -16.22
N GLY A 109 -5.67 -10.37 -17.48
CA GLY A 109 -6.75 -11.21 -18.01
C GLY A 109 -6.79 -12.60 -17.37
N ASP A 110 -5.65 -13.22 -17.16
CA ASP A 110 -5.53 -14.53 -16.52
C ASP A 110 -5.96 -14.47 -15.06
N THR A 111 -5.53 -13.45 -14.35
CA THR A 111 -5.95 -13.20 -12.98
C THR A 111 -7.47 -13.03 -12.89
N LEU A 112 -8.05 -12.16 -13.69
CA LEU A 112 -9.50 -11.93 -13.70
C LEU A 112 -10.32 -13.13 -14.21
N SER A 113 -9.69 -14.07 -14.89
CA SER A 113 -10.34 -15.31 -15.37
C SER A 113 -10.37 -16.42 -14.31
N SER A 114 -9.50 -16.37 -13.32
CA SER A 114 -9.49 -17.31 -12.20
C SER A 114 -10.68 -17.05 -11.27
N ALA A 115 -11.40 -18.11 -10.90
CA ALA A 115 -12.53 -18.00 -9.96
C ALA A 115 -12.07 -17.55 -8.57
N GLU A 116 -10.90 -18.02 -8.13
CA GLU A 116 -10.30 -17.66 -6.84
C GLU A 116 -9.93 -16.17 -6.80
N TYR A 117 -9.30 -15.66 -7.85
CA TYR A 117 -8.95 -14.23 -7.95
C TYR A 117 -10.15 -13.32 -8.07
N ARG A 118 -11.17 -13.75 -8.84
CA ARG A 118 -12.41 -12.98 -8.90
C ARG A 118 -13.06 -12.89 -7.53
N LYS A 119 -13.05 -13.94 -6.74
CA LYS A 119 -13.58 -13.94 -5.39
C LYS A 119 -12.80 -12.96 -4.50
N ALA A 120 -11.48 -13.05 -4.48
CA ALA A 120 -10.62 -12.15 -3.68
C ALA A 120 -10.71 -10.68 -4.12
N PHE A 121 -10.76 -10.41 -5.43
CA PHE A 121 -10.78 -9.05 -5.98
C PHE A 121 -12.18 -8.44 -6.05
N ILE A 122 -13.22 -9.24 -6.30
CA ILE A 122 -14.60 -8.79 -6.41
C ILE A 122 -15.24 -8.58 -5.03
N GLU A 123 -14.83 -9.30 -4.01
CA GLU A 123 -15.31 -9.02 -2.64
C GLU A 123 -14.81 -7.68 -2.12
N ILE A 124 -13.64 -7.22 -2.56
CA ILE A 124 -13.20 -5.83 -2.33
C ILE A 124 -14.09 -4.83 -3.09
N LEU A 125 -14.72 -5.23 -4.19
CA LEU A 125 -15.52 -4.38 -5.08
C LEU A 125 -17.03 -4.66 -5.04
N ARG A 126 -17.50 -5.54 -4.18
CA ARG A 126 -18.81 -6.23 -4.31
C ARG A 126 -20.04 -5.47 -3.86
N SER A 127 -20.00 -4.24 -3.48
CA SER A 127 -21.26 -3.49 -3.49
C SER A 127 -21.41 -2.77 -4.83
N GLU A 128 -22.46 -3.06 -5.59
CA GLU A 128 -22.80 -2.33 -6.82
C GLU A 128 -22.93 -0.82 -6.55
N ASP A 129 -23.39 -0.44 -5.36
CA ASP A 129 -23.45 0.94 -4.90
C ASP A 129 -22.06 1.52 -4.60
N GLN A 130 -21.12 0.72 -4.13
CA GLN A 130 -19.72 1.14 -3.99
C GLN A 130 -19.05 1.29 -5.35
N ILE A 131 -19.37 0.48 -6.36
CA ILE A 131 -18.82 0.64 -7.71
C ILE A 131 -19.35 1.94 -8.36
N LYS A 132 -20.60 2.30 -8.13
CA LYS A 132 -21.16 3.56 -8.62
C LYS A 132 -20.58 4.79 -7.91
N ASN A 133 -20.19 4.65 -6.63
CA ASN A 133 -19.65 5.71 -5.77
C ASN A 133 -18.16 5.59 -5.46
N VAL A 134 -17.42 4.70 -6.13
CA VAL A 134 -15.96 4.50 -5.93
C VAL A 134 -15.17 5.81 -6.06
N THR A 135 -15.66 6.77 -6.82
CA THR A 135 -15.01 8.07 -6.98
C THR A 135 -15.13 8.98 -5.74
N ALA A 136 -16.13 8.77 -4.90
CA ALA A 136 -16.38 9.60 -3.71
C ALA A 136 -15.88 8.95 -2.41
N PHE A 137 -15.73 7.64 -2.39
CA PHE A 137 -15.45 6.84 -1.20
C PHE A 137 -14.25 7.34 -0.34
N PRO A 138 -13.06 7.66 -0.90
CA PRO A 138 -11.95 8.15 -0.07
C PRO A 138 -12.17 9.54 0.52
N ASN A 139 -13.20 10.26 0.06
CA ASN A 139 -13.52 11.61 0.53
C ASN A 139 -14.61 11.62 1.60
N THR A 140 -15.18 10.46 1.93
CA THR A 140 -16.24 10.38 2.94
C THR A 140 -15.67 10.54 4.35
N PRO A 141 -16.44 11.17 5.27
CA PRO A 141 -16.06 11.24 6.68
C PRO A 141 -15.76 9.88 7.31
N GLN A 142 -16.53 8.86 6.95
CA GLN A 142 -16.37 7.50 7.45
C GLN A 142 -15.01 6.93 7.08
N TRP A 143 -14.60 7.03 5.82
CA TRP A 143 -13.28 6.58 5.38
C TRP A 143 -12.15 7.35 6.05
N ARG A 144 -12.28 8.65 6.18
CA ARG A 144 -11.26 9.51 6.79
C ARG A 144 -11.06 9.22 8.28
N LYS A 145 -12.15 8.92 9.01
CA LYS A 145 -12.12 8.60 10.45
C LYS A 145 -11.63 7.18 10.73
N ALA A 146 -12.00 6.24 9.88
CA ALA A 146 -11.64 4.83 10.07
C ALA A 146 -10.12 4.65 10.12
N GLU A 147 -9.66 3.77 10.98
CA GLU A 147 -8.26 3.33 10.98
C GLU A 147 -8.13 2.11 10.06
N ILE A 148 -7.66 2.34 8.82
CA ILE A 148 -7.40 1.29 7.82
C ILE A 148 -5.91 1.35 7.48
N PRO A 149 -5.02 0.77 8.30
CA PRO A 149 -3.58 1.05 8.25
C PRO A 149 -2.92 0.75 6.91
N ALA A 150 -3.46 -0.23 6.17
CA ALA A 150 -2.94 -0.61 4.86
C ALA A 150 -3.38 0.31 3.71
N ALA A 151 -4.36 1.22 3.91
CA ALA A 151 -4.98 1.90 2.77
C ALA A 151 -5.28 3.39 2.93
N ASN A 152 -5.60 3.89 4.14
CA ASN A 152 -6.11 5.25 4.30
C ASN A 152 -5.21 6.18 5.14
N GLY A 153 -3.92 5.97 5.12
CA GLY A 153 -3.01 6.93 5.73
C GLY A 153 -3.13 8.32 5.08
N HIS A 154 -3.19 9.36 5.92
CA HIS A 154 -3.26 10.76 5.53
C HIS A 154 -1.98 11.47 5.93
N GLY A 155 -1.31 12.11 4.99
CA GLY A 155 -0.07 12.81 5.30
C GLY A 155 0.54 13.53 4.11
N SER A 156 1.62 14.23 4.37
CA SER A 156 2.39 14.94 3.36
C SER A 156 3.51 14.07 2.78
N ALA A 157 3.95 14.37 1.56
CA ALA A 157 5.13 13.73 0.97
C ALA A 157 6.36 13.92 1.89
N ARG A 158 6.49 15.08 2.53
CA ARG A 158 7.59 15.36 3.47
C ARG A 158 7.53 14.43 4.69
N GLY A 159 6.34 14.19 5.26
CA GLY A 159 6.16 13.28 6.39
C GLY A 159 6.58 11.85 6.05
N VAL A 160 6.10 11.33 4.91
CA VAL A 160 6.44 9.97 4.45
C VAL A 160 7.94 9.86 4.10
N ALA A 161 8.52 10.85 3.41
CA ALA A 161 9.94 10.87 3.10
C ALA A 161 10.81 10.93 4.37
N LYS A 162 10.38 11.70 5.39
CA LYS A 162 11.05 11.78 6.70
C LYS A 162 11.06 10.41 7.39
N PHE A 163 9.92 9.69 7.39
CA PHE A 163 9.83 8.34 7.95
C PHE A 163 10.84 7.40 7.28
N PHE A 164 10.84 7.32 5.96
CA PHE A 164 11.80 6.48 5.23
C PHE A 164 13.25 6.94 5.40
N SER A 165 13.49 8.25 5.53
CA SER A 165 14.84 8.79 5.82
C SER A 165 15.36 8.31 7.17
N ILE A 166 14.52 8.25 8.22
CA ILE A 166 14.91 7.72 9.52
C ILE A 166 15.35 6.26 9.39
N LEU A 167 14.57 5.44 8.70
CA LEU A 167 14.87 4.02 8.50
C LEU A 167 16.16 3.84 7.67
N SER A 168 16.33 4.60 6.60
CA SER A 168 17.51 4.53 5.71
C SER A 168 18.81 4.97 6.41
N ASN A 169 18.70 5.75 7.48
CA ASN A 169 19.82 6.25 8.27
C ASN A 169 19.99 5.49 9.60
N GLY A 170 19.58 4.22 9.67
CA GLY A 170 19.83 3.35 10.80
C GLY A 170 18.80 3.45 11.92
N GLY A 171 17.61 4.03 11.65
CA GLY A 171 16.45 4.00 12.54
C GLY A 171 16.47 5.01 13.67
N SER A 172 17.33 6.04 13.61
CA SER A 172 17.41 7.08 14.63
C SER A 172 17.47 8.48 14.02
N ARG A 173 16.94 9.48 14.73
CA ARG A 173 17.00 10.88 14.34
C ARG A 173 16.98 11.77 15.58
N ASN A 174 17.85 12.79 15.63
CA ASN A 174 17.91 13.79 16.71
C ASN A 174 18.00 13.15 18.12
N GLY A 175 18.76 12.07 18.26
CA GLY A 175 18.88 11.34 19.53
C GLY A 175 17.71 10.42 19.88
N GLN A 176 16.62 10.46 19.13
CA GLN A 176 15.49 9.55 19.29
C GLN A 176 15.66 8.32 18.40
N LYS A 177 15.36 7.15 18.93
CA LYS A 177 15.45 5.87 18.21
C LYS A 177 14.06 5.34 17.92
N LEU A 178 13.79 5.09 16.63
CA LEU A 178 12.58 4.43 16.16
C LEU A 178 12.75 2.90 16.18
N LEU A 179 13.81 2.41 15.55
CA LEU A 179 14.15 0.98 15.46
C LEU A 179 15.65 0.79 15.52
N ASN A 180 16.10 -0.38 15.94
CA ASN A 180 17.50 -0.77 15.80
C ASN A 180 17.84 -1.05 14.34
N LYS A 181 19.09 -0.81 13.97
CA LYS A 181 19.59 -1.10 12.61
C LYS A 181 19.37 -2.57 12.24
N GLU A 182 19.63 -3.49 13.16
CA GLU A 182 19.45 -4.94 12.99
C GLU A 182 17.98 -5.30 12.68
N THR A 183 17.03 -4.63 13.34
CA THR A 183 15.59 -4.82 13.07
C THR A 183 15.23 -4.33 11.67
N ILE A 184 15.79 -3.18 11.26
CA ILE A 184 15.57 -2.65 9.90
C ILE A 184 16.18 -3.57 8.85
N ASP A 185 17.39 -4.04 9.07
CA ASP A 185 18.08 -4.96 8.15
C ASP A 185 17.30 -6.27 8.02
N LEU A 186 16.81 -6.82 9.13
CA LEU A 186 15.94 -8.00 9.12
C LEU A 186 14.63 -7.70 8.35
N ALA A 187 13.95 -6.61 8.67
CA ALA A 187 12.66 -6.26 8.04
C ALA A 187 12.79 -6.01 6.52
N THR A 188 13.96 -5.62 6.05
CA THR A 188 14.26 -5.38 4.63
C THR A 188 15.01 -6.54 3.96
N THR A 189 15.04 -7.71 4.59
CA THR A 189 15.48 -8.97 3.98
C THR A 189 14.32 -9.62 3.24
N GLU A 190 14.59 -10.39 2.20
CA GLU A 190 13.57 -11.13 1.44
C GLU A 190 13.00 -12.27 2.30
N PHE A 191 11.71 -12.18 2.62
CA PHE A 191 10.95 -13.23 3.33
C PHE A 191 9.99 -13.96 2.42
N SER A 192 9.55 -13.31 1.34
CA SER A 192 8.60 -13.88 0.40
C SER A 192 8.94 -13.42 -1.01
N THR A 193 8.98 -14.37 -1.95
CA THR A 193 9.28 -14.11 -3.35
C THR A 193 8.47 -15.00 -4.27
N GLY A 194 8.17 -14.51 -5.46
CA GLY A 194 7.50 -15.28 -6.51
C GLY A 194 6.17 -14.69 -6.93
N PRO A 195 5.37 -15.48 -7.67
CA PRO A 195 4.07 -15.04 -8.16
C PRO A 195 3.12 -14.75 -7.00
N ASP A 196 2.60 -13.51 -6.96
CA ASP A 196 1.60 -13.12 -5.96
C ASP A 196 0.19 -13.45 -6.47
N LYS A 197 -0.60 -14.14 -5.65
CA LYS A 197 -1.95 -14.58 -6.01
C LYS A 197 -2.99 -13.46 -6.11
N VAL A 198 -2.68 -12.27 -5.61
CA VAL A 198 -3.56 -11.09 -5.65
C VAL A 198 -3.04 -10.03 -6.60
N LEU A 199 -1.72 -9.81 -6.67
CA LEU A 199 -1.08 -8.81 -7.51
C LEU A 199 -0.73 -9.34 -8.90
N PHE A 200 -1.72 -9.90 -9.61
CA PHE A 200 -1.62 -10.31 -11.01
C PHE A 200 -0.50 -11.30 -11.33
N GLN A 201 -0.17 -12.19 -10.39
CA GLN A 201 0.87 -13.21 -10.53
C GLN A 201 2.27 -12.67 -10.93
N GLY A 202 2.51 -11.37 -10.68
CA GLY A 202 3.84 -10.80 -10.84
C GLY A 202 4.82 -11.38 -9.82
N PRO A 203 6.10 -11.51 -10.16
CA PRO A 203 7.13 -11.92 -9.21
C PRO A 203 7.43 -10.75 -8.27
N TYR A 204 6.75 -10.71 -7.13
CA TYR A 204 6.95 -9.71 -6.08
C TYR A 204 7.89 -10.25 -5.01
N LYS A 205 8.65 -9.34 -4.41
CA LYS A 205 9.50 -9.61 -3.25
C LYS A 205 9.07 -8.74 -2.08
N PHE A 206 8.85 -9.40 -0.94
CA PHE A 206 8.48 -8.70 0.29
C PHE A 206 9.42 -9.06 1.43
N GLY A 207 9.74 -8.05 2.23
CA GLY A 207 10.29 -8.18 3.57
C GLY A 207 9.19 -8.18 4.63
N LEU A 208 9.51 -7.85 5.86
CA LEU A 208 8.53 -7.70 6.93
C LEU A 208 7.85 -6.32 6.82
N GLY A 209 6.73 -6.28 6.10
CA GLY A 209 5.95 -5.06 5.88
C GLY A 209 6.43 -4.15 4.75
N TYR A 210 7.51 -4.49 4.06
CA TYR A 210 8.05 -3.72 2.94
C TYR A 210 8.02 -4.52 1.64
N MET A 211 7.63 -3.86 0.57
CA MET A 211 7.89 -4.33 -0.79
C MET A 211 9.36 -4.02 -1.12
N LEU A 212 10.10 -5.01 -1.63
CA LEU A 212 11.52 -4.91 -1.95
C LEU A 212 11.76 -4.79 -3.45
N ASP A 213 11.02 -5.57 -4.25
CA ASP A 213 11.04 -5.49 -5.70
C ASP A 213 9.66 -5.84 -6.25
N ALA A 214 9.27 -5.16 -7.32
CA ALA A 214 7.98 -5.37 -7.94
C ALA A 214 8.03 -4.99 -9.43
N PRO A 215 7.96 -5.96 -10.34
CA PRO A 215 8.07 -5.71 -11.78
C PRO A 215 7.03 -4.75 -12.33
N LEU A 216 5.82 -4.73 -11.72
CA LEU A 216 4.74 -3.84 -12.12
C LEU A 216 4.72 -2.52 -11.36
N SER A 217 5.44 -2.45 -10.26
CA SER A 217 5.43 -1.34 -9.31
C SER A 217 6.85 -1.12 -8.77
N PRO A 218 7.82 -0.78 -9.63
CA PRO A 218 9.20 -0.66 -9.21
C PRO A 218 9.33 0.40 -8.12
N ILE A 219 10.00 0.01 -7.04
CA ILE A 219 10.34 0.87 -5.92
C ILE A 219 11.76 1.37 -6.13
N GLY A 220 11.93 2.36 -6.99
CA GLY A 220 13.26 2.90 -7.25
C GLY A 220 14.04 2.12 -8.30
N LEU A 221 15.36 2.21 -8.28
CA LEU A 221 16.26 1.76 -9.35
C LEU A 221 17.20 0.63 -8.94
N GLU A 222 17.37 0.38 -7.64
CA GLU A 222 18.38 -0.51 -7.11
C GLU A 222 17.79 -1.53 -6.11
N ASN A 223 18.40 -2.70 -6.02
CA ASN A 223 18.01 -3.77 -5.08
C ASN A 223 18.21 -3.42 -3.59
N THR A 224 18.64 -2.22 -3.28
CA THR A 224 18.89 -1.72 -1.92
C THR A 224 17.70 -0.95 -1.34
N MET A 225 16.67 -0.75 -2.13
CA MET A 225 15.50 0.02 -1.77
C MET A 225 14.42 -0.86 -1.13
N PHE A 226 13.69 -0.28 -0.21
CA PHE A 226 12.55 -0.88 0.47
C PHE A 226 11.46 0.17 0.68
N GLY A 227 10.23 -0.22 0.52
CA GLY A 227 9.13 0.73 0.66
C GLY A 227 7.81 0.16 0.16
N HIS A 228 6.98 1.00 -0.40
CA HIS A 228 5.73 0.56 -1.03
C HIS A 228 5.21 1.57 -2.05
N THR A 229 4.42 1.08 -2.99
CA THR A 229 3.69 1.90 -3.96
C THR A 229 2.18 1.76 -3.76
N GLY A 230 1.44 2.84 -3.99
CA GLY A 230 -0.03 2.85 -3.88
C GLY A 230 -0.71 2.79 -5.24
N ILE A 231 -1.87 2.14 -5.32
CA ILE A 231 -2.65 1.97 -6.56
C ILE A 231 -3.02 3.31 -7.24
N GLY A 232 -2.98 4.41 -6.49
CA GLY A 232 -3.20 5.77 -7.00
C GLY A 232 -2.00 6.38 -7.72
N GLY A 233 -0.82 5.75 -7.65
CA GLY A 233 0.43 6.26 -8.19
C GLY A 233 1.36 6.88 -7.14
N ALA A 234 0.97 6.94 -5.88
CA ALA A 234 1.83 7.33 -4.77
C ALA A 234 2.95 6.30 -4.56
N ALA A 235 4.08 6.74 -4.03
CA ALA A 235 5.21 5.88 -3.69
C ALA A 235 5.99 6.46 -2.51
N GLY A 236 6.47 5.59 -1.63
CA GLY A 236 7.40 5.93 -0.57
C GLY A 236 8.45 4.85 -0.44
N PHE A 237 9.73 5.22 -0.33
CA PHE A 237 10.80 4.26 -0.16
C PHE A 237 12.00 4.83 0.61
N GLY A 238 12.78 3.92 1.17
CA GLY A 238 14.09 4.18 1.73
C GLY A 238 15.19 3.49 0.92
N ASP A 239 16.35 4.12 0.87
CA ASP A 239 17.58 3.55 0.33
C ASP A 239 18.67 3.61 1.39
N LYS A 240 19.07 2.45 1.89
CA LYS A 240 20.06 2.35 2.97
C LYS A 240 21.49 2.66 2.50
N VAL A 241 21.78 2.47 1.23
CA VAL A 241 23.12 2.72 0.67
C VAL A 241 23.33 4.22 0.48
N ASN A 242 22.40 4.88 -0.17
CA ASN A 242 22.48 6.33 -0.42
C ASN A 242 21.90 7.16 0.73
N LYS A 243 21.36 6.53 1.79
CA LYS A 243 20.75 7.18 2.96
C LYS A 243 19.61 8.14 2.62
N ILE A 244 18.80 7.75 1.64
CA ILE A 244 17.69 8.54 1.11
C ILE A 244 16.36 8.02 1.67
N GLY A 245 15.49 8.96 2.03
CA GLY A 245 14.05 8.73 2.15
C GLY A 245 13.33 9.52 1.06
N PHE A 246 12.50 8.85 0.28
CA PHE A 246 11.75 9.46 -0.82
C PHE A 246 10.25 9.23 -0.64
N ALA A 247 9.45 10.21 -1.04
CA ALA A 247 8.02 10.03 -1.19
C ALA A 247 7.45 10.90 -2.31
N PHE A 248 6.49 10.34 -3.01
CA PHE A 248 5.60 11.03 -3.92
C PHE A 248 4.16 10.74 -3.53
N VAL A 249 3.39 11.76 -3.24
CA VAL A 249 1.95 11.66 -2.95
C VAL A 249 1.16 12.51 -3.92
N ASN A 250 -0.02 12.04 -4.30
CA ASN A 250 -0.89 12.72 -5.24
C ASN A 250 -2.35 12.56 -4.82
N ASN A 251 -3.16 13.56 -5.12
CA ASN A 251 -4.61 13.50 -4.89
C ASN A 251 -5.40 13.06 -6.12
N LYS A 252 -4.78 13.02 -7.30
CA LYS A 252 -5.39 12.52 -8.53
C LYS A 252 -4.81 11.15 -8.85
N GLN A 253 -5.65 10.12 -8.77
CA GLN A 253 -5.24 8.77 -9.12
C GLN A 253 -4.79 8.70 -10.58
N HIS A 254 -3.65 8.06 -10.82
CA HIS A 254 -3.18 7.79 -12.16
C HIS A 254 -3.89 6.56 -12.75
N GLY A 255 -4.21 6.63 -14.04
CA GLY A 255 -4.74 5.47 -14.77
C GLY A 255 -3.70 4.34 -14.88
N ILE A 256 -4.16 3.10 -15.01
CA ILE A 256 -3.35 1.86 -15.00
C ILE A 256 -2.12 1.95 -15.92
N GLY A 257 -2.24 2.55 -17.12
CA GLY A 257 -1.13 2.68 -18.07
C GLY A 257 -0.04 3.69 -17.67
N LYS A 258 -0.29 4.52 -16.65
CA LYS A 258 0.64 5.58 -16.19
C LYS A 258 0.88 5.51 -14.68
N LEU A 259 0.49 4.41 -14.05
CA LEU A 259 0.30 4.29 -12.60
C LEU A 259 1.47 4.85 -11.78
N TYR A 260 2.69 4.49 -12.06
CA TYR A 260 3.87 4.96 -11.29
C TYR A 260 4.79 5.88 -12.10
N ARG A 261 4.34 6.36 -13.24
CA ARG A 261 5.19 7.12 -14.19
C ARG A 261 5.83 8.36 -13.55
N THR A 262 5.04 9.12 -12.80
CA THR A 262 5.55 10.36 -12.17
C THR A 262 6.55 10.04 -11.08
N ALA A 263 6.22 9.15 -10.15
CA ALA A 263 7.14 8.71 -9.09
C ALA A 263 8.44 8.17 -9.67
N ASN A 264 8.37 7.29 -10.68
CA ASN A 264 9.55 6.72 -11.35
C ASN A 264 10.42 7.77 -12.05
N ASN A 265 9.81 8.76 -12.71
CA ASN A 265 10.56 9.83 -13.36
C ASN A 265 11.28 10.71 -12.34
N LEU A 266 10.61 11.05 -11.24
CA LEU A 266 11.22 11.81 -10.14
C LEU A 266 12.36 11.02 -9.50
N THR A 267 12.17 9.73 -9.23
CA THR A 267 13.22 8.85 -8.69
C THR A 267 14.42 8.80 -9.63
N LYS A 268 14.19 8.59 -10.93
CA LYS A 268 15.29 8.60 -11.93
C LYS A 268 16.04 9.93 -11.97
N SER A 269 15.31 11.05 -11.83
CA SER A 269 15.96 12.38 -11.80
C SER A 269 16.78 12.58 -10.53
N LEU A 270 16.25 12.12 -9.37
CA LEU A 270 16.98 12.15 -8.11
C LEU A 270 18.32 11.40 -8.23
N TYR A 271 18.27 10.14 -8.69
CA TYR A 271 19.49 9.31 -8.78
C TYR A 271 20.50 9.77 -9.85
N LYS A 272 20.06 10.55 -10.83
CA LYS A 272 20.98 11.20 -11.77
C LYS A 272 21.71 12.41 -11.19
N SER A 273 21.24 12.96 -10.08
CA SER A 273 21.81 14.13 -9.42
C SER A 273 22.73 13.77 -8.24
N LEU A 274 22.82 12.49 -7.88
CA LEU A 274 23.77 11.95 -6.89
C LEU A 274 25.13 11.68 -7.54
#